data_de0fb6d55a42f3c5d58d462e35afe75d
#
_entry.id   de0fb6d55a42f3c5d58d462e35afe75d
#
_cell.length_a   1.000
_cell.length_b   1.000
_cell.length_c   1.000
_cell.angle_alpha   90.00
_cell.angle_beta   90.00
_cell.angle_gamma   90.00
#
_symmetry.space_group_name_H-M   'P 1'
#
loop_
_entity.id
_entity.type
_entity.pdbx_description
1 polymer ?
#
loop_
_entity_poly.entity_id
_entity_poly.type
_entity_poly.pdbx_seq_one_letter_code
_entity_poly.pdbx_strand_id
1 'polypeptide(L)'
;MPTPDEMYDEATRIKDSGDLEGAVAKLRQILEVDPNHVLTHSALGVHLQKLGLPEDAVRHARKVTELEPDDAFSFTQLSVICMRCGRIQEAEDAMAHARNLQMRH
;
A
#
# COMPACT_ATOMS: atom_id res chain seq x y z
N MET A 1 5.89 -21.38 -13.28
CA MET A 1 5.94 -20.47 -12.11
C MET A 1 4.86 -19.39 -12.25
N PRO A 2 4.09 -19.14 -11.22
CA PRO A 2 3.11 -18.06 -11.29
C PRO A 2 3.81 -16.69 -11.37
N THR A 3 3.19 -15.79 -12.11
CA THR A 3 3.67 -14.40 -12.22
C THR A 3 3.27 -13.61 -10.97
N PRO A 4 3.92 -12.46 -10.69
CA PRO A 4 3.48 -11.59 -9.60
C PRO A 4 1.99 -11.23 -9.68
N ASP A 5 1.47 -10.97 -10.87
CA ASP A 5 0.06 -10.63 -11.03
C ASP A 5 -0.86 -11.81 -10.70
N GLU A 6 -0.49 -13.03 -11.09
CA GLU A 6 -1.25 -14.23 -10.72
C GLU A 6 -1.20 -14.48 -9.22
N MET A 7 -0.05 -14.25 -8.58
CA MET A 7 0.09 -14.36 -7.13
C MET A 7 -0.75 -13.31 -6.41
N TYR A 8 -0.83 -12.10 -6.98
CA TYR A 8 -1.66 -11.04 -6.43
C TYR A 8 -3.14 -11.41 -6.48
N ASP A 9 -3.60 -12.00 -7.60
CA ASP A 9 -4.98 -12.49 -7.71
C ASP A 9 -5.27 -13.55 -6.65
N GLU A 10 -4.33 -14.44 -6.39
CA GLU A 10 -4.49 -15.44 -5.33
C GLU A 10 -4.59 -14.78 -3.95
N ALA A 11 -3.74 -13.78 -3.69
CA ALA A 11 -3.81 -13.04 -2.42
C ALA A 11 -5.18 -12.37 -2.24
N THR A 12 -5.74 -11.82 -3.32
CA THR A 12 -7.07 -11.22 -3.29
C THR A 12 -8.13 -12.24 -2.93
N ARG A 13 -8.05 -13.44 -3.51
CA ARG A 13 -9.00 -14.52 -3.19
C ARG A 13 -8.89 -14.93 -1.73
N ILE A 14 -7.68 -15.00 -1.20
CA ILE A 14 -7.45 -15.33 0.22
C ILE A 14 -8.09 -14.26 1.12
N LYS A 15 -7.88 -12.98 0.79
CA LYS A 15 -8.48 -11.88 1.52
C LYS A 15 -10.01 -11.96 1.48
N ASP A 16 -10.57 -12.23 0.30
CA ASP A 16 -12.03 -12.28 0.12
C ASP A 16 -12.65 -13.45 0.89
N SER A 17 -11.87 -14.48 1.18
CA SER A 17 -12.34 -15.59 2.01
C SER A 17 -12.32 -15.26 3.51
N GLY A 18 -11.85 -14.07 3.88
CA GLY A 18 -11.80 -13.61 5.25
C GLY A 18 -10.45 -13.81 5.94
N ASP A 19 -9.44 -14.29 5.23
CA ASP A 19 -8.10 -14.56 5.79
C ASP A 19 -7.13 -13.45 5.45
N LEU A 20 -7.22 -12.36 6.21
CA LEU A 20 -6.38 -11.19 5.96
C LEU A 20 -4.89 -11.48 6.21
N GLU A 21 -4.58 -12.26 7.25
CA GLU A 21 -3.20 -12.63 7.56
C GLU A 21 -2.60 -13.52 6.48
N GLY A 22 -3.38 -14.47 5.96
CA GLY A 22 -2.96 -15.31 4.85
C GLY A 22 -2.70 -14.50 3.59
N ALA A 23 -3.55 -13.49 3.33
CA ALA A 23 -3.35 -12.60 2.20
C ALA A 23 -2.03 -11.82 2.34
N VAL A 24 -1.73 -11.32 3.54
CA VAL A 24 -0.46 -10.62 3.80
C VAL A 24 0.73 -11.53 3.54
N ALA A 25 0.66 -12.79 4.02
CA ALA A 25 1.74 -13.75 3.80
C ALA A 25 1.98 -13.98 2.31
N LYS A 26 0.91 -14.11 1.53
CA LYS A 26 1.03 -14.30 0.09
C LYS A 26 1.62 -13.07 -0.60
N LEU A 27 1.18 -11.88 -0.20
CA LEU A 27 1.69 -10.63 -0.75
C LEU A 27 3.20 -10.48 -0.47
N ARG A 28 3.65 -10.88 0.71
CA ARG A 28 5.09 -10.82 1.03
C ARG A 28 5.91 -11.74 0.13
N GLN A 29 5.35 -12.89 -0.26
CA GLN A 29 6.02 -13.78 -1.21
C GLN A 29 6.20 -13.11 -2.58
N ILE A 30 5.24 -12.29 -2.99
CA ILE A 30 5.36 -11.56 -4.26
C ILE A 30 6.57 -10.64 -4.24
N LEU A 31 6.83 -9.98 -3.12
CA LEU A 31 7.97 -9.06 -3.00
C LEU A 31 9.32 -9.77 -3.04
N GLU A 32 9.36 -11.08 -2.77
CA GLU A 32 10.57 -11.87 -2.95
C GLU A 32 10.91 -12.06 -4.43
N VAL A 33 9.88 -12.07 -5.29
CA VAL A 33 10.02 -12.23 -6.74
C VAL A 33 10.16 -10.87 -7.42
N ASP A 34 9.35 -9.91 -7.01
CA ASP A 34 9.30 -8.56 -7.58
C ASP A 34 9.20 -7.54 -6.46
N PRO A 35 10.34 -7.05 -5.93
CA PRO A 35 10.35 -6.12 -4.80
C PRO A 35 9.66 -4.78 -5.07
N ASN A 36 9.47 -4.43 -6.33
CA ASN A 36 8.87 -3.15 -6.72
C ASN A 36 7.46 -3.30 -7.29
N HIS A 37 6.78 -4.40 -6.95
CA HIS A 37 5.41 -4.62 -7.41
C HIS A 37 4.47 -3.66 -6.68
N VAL A 38 4.04 -2.61 -7.38
CA VAL A 38 3.30 -1.48 -6.79
C VAL A 38 2.00 -1.92 -6.13
N LEU A 39 1.20 -2.74 -6.82
CA LEU A 39 -0.07 -3.22 -6.28
C LEU A 39 0.13 -3.96 -4.95
N THR A 40 1.22 -4.72 -4.82
CA THR A 40 1.51 -5.47 -3.61
C THR A 40 1.81 -4.54 -2.44
N HIS A 41 2.66 -3.52 -2.65
CA HIS A 41 2.93 -2.55 -1.59
C HIS A 41 1.65 -1.80 -1.18
N SER A 42 0.83 -1.44 -2.17
CA SER A 42 -0.44 -0.76 -1.89
C SER A 42 -1.37 -1.63 -1.03
N ALA A 43 -1.54 -2.89 -1.42
CA ALA A 43 -2.39 -3.83 -0.67
C ALA A 43 -1.85 -4.09 0.73
N LEU A 44 -0.52 -4.24 0.87
CA LEU A 44 0.10 -4.45 2.18
C LEU A 44 -0.15 -3.25 3.10
N GLY A 45 -0.05 -2.03 2.58
CA GLY A 45 -0.35 -0.83 3.38
C GLY A 45 -1.75 -0.88 3.98
N VAL A 46 -2.74 -1.23 3.16
CA VAL A 46 -4.14 -1.32 3.62
C VAL A 46 -4.34 -2.45 4.61
N HIS A 47 -3.86 -3.65 4.26
CA HIS A 47 -4.10 -4.84 5.11
C HIS A 47 -3.37 -4.77 6.43
N LEU A 48 -2.13 -4.29 6.45
CA LEU A 48 -1.36 -4.17 7.68
C LEU A 48 -1.96 -3.12 8.61
N GLN A 49 -2.52 -2.04 8.06
CA GLN A 49 -3.23 -1.06 8.87
C GLN A 49 -4.45 -1.71 9.55
N LYS A 50 -5.20 -2.52 8.81
CA LYS A 50 -6.36 -3.22 9.37
C LYS A 50 -5.97 -4.23 10.44
N LEU A 51 -4.79 -4.83 10.32
CA LEU A 51 -4.27 -5.78 11.30
C LEU A 51 -3.64 -5.11 12.51
N GLY A 52 -3.59 -3.79 12.55
CA GLY A 52 -3.03 -3.06 13.69
C GLY A 52 -1.51 -3.03 13.70
N LEU A 53 -0.89 -3.05 12.53
CA LEU A 53 0.57 -2.99 12.37
C LEU A 53 0.95 -1.67 11.68
N PRO A 54 0.87 -0.53 12.40
CA PRO A 54 0.98 0.79 11.77
C PRO A 54 2.35 1.07 11.16
N GLU A 55 3.44 0.62 11.78
CA GLU A 55 4.78 0.89 11.26
C GLU A 55 4.97 0.27 9.87
N ASP A 56 4.61 -1.00 9.74
CA ASP A 56 4.74 -1.69 8.46
C ASP A 56 3.75 -1.14 7.42
N ALA A 57 2.54 -0.79 7.85
CA ALA A 57 1.53 -0.24 6.95
C ALA A 57 2.02 1.06 6.30
N VAL A 58 2.55 1.98 7.10
CA VAL A 58 3.06 3.26 6.62
C VAL A 58 4.28 3.06 5.72
N ARG A 59 5.16 2.14 6.09
CA ARG A 59 6.36 1.85 5.29
C ARG A 59 5.98 1.41 3.86
N HIS A 60 5.00 0.52 3.72
CA HIS A 60 4.56 0.07 2.40
C HIS A 60 3.85 1.17 1.63
N ALA A 61 3.03 1.99 2.31
CA ALA A 61 2.37 3.10 1.65
C ALA A 61 3.38 4.14 1.15
N ARG A 62 4.44 4.41 1.92
CA ARG A 62 5.53 5.28 1.46
C ARG A 62 6.22 4.72 0.23
N LYS A 63 6.43 3.40 0.22
CA LYS A 63 7.08 2.75 -0.92
C LYS A 63 6.31 2.98 -2.21
N VAL A 64 4.98 2.96 -2.15
CA VAL A 64 4.16 3.24 -3.32
C VAL A 64 4.43 4.65 -3.85
N THR A 65 4.54 5.65 -2.97
CA THR A 65 4.82 7.02 -3.41
C THR A 65 6.22 7.17 -4.00
N GLU A 66 7.18 6.35 -3.53
CA GLU A 66 8.53 6.34 -4.11
C GLU A 66 8.54 5.71 -5.50
N LEU A 67 7.73 4.68 -5.71
CA LEU A 67 7.65 4.00 -7.00
C LEU A 67 6.80 4.78 -8.01
N GLU A 68 5.82 5.53 -7.54
CA GLU A 68 4.89 6.30 -8.36
C GLU A 68 4.86 7.77 -7.90
N PRO A 69 5.97 8.52 -8.06
CA PRO A 69 6.08 9.85 -7.46
C PRO A 69 5.18 10.91 -8.08
N ASP A 70 4.63 10.66 -9.26
CA ASP A 70 3.74 11.61 -9.93
C ASP A 70 2.27 11.21 -9.84
N ASP A 71 1.95 10.16 -9.09
CA ASP A 71 0.59 9.67 -8.93
C ASP A 71 -0.05 10.25 -7.67
N ALA A 72 -0.97 11.19 -7.86
CA ALA A 72 -1.67 11.82 -6.73
C ALA A 72 -2.42 10.81 -5.87
N PHE A 73 -2.97 9.74 -6.48
CA PHE A 73 -3.70 8.72 -5.73
C PHE A 73 -2.81 8.02 -4.70
N SER A 74 -1.54 7.76 -5.04
CA SER A 74 -0.60 7.13 -4.11
C SER A 74 -0.37 7.97 -2.86
N PHE A 75 -0.27 9.30 -3.02
CA PHE A 75 -0.11 10.20 -1.87
C PHE A 75 -1.41 10.33 -1.07
N THR A 76 -2.56 10.30 -1.74
CA THR A 76 -3.85 10.27 -1.04
C THR A 76 -3.97 9.00 -0.18
N GLN A 77 -3.58 7.86 -0.70
CA GLN A 77 -3.60 6.61 0.04
C GLN A 77 -2.65 6.66 1.24
N LEU A 78 -1.44 7.20 1.04
CA LEU A 78 -0.49 7.38 2.14
C LEU A 78 -1.10 8.26 3.24
N SER A 79 -1.76 9.35 2.85
CA SER A 79 -2.41 10.24 3.81
C SER A 79 -3.47 9.50 4.63
N VAL A 80 -4.33 8.72 3.98
CA VAL A 80 -5.38 7.96 4.67
C VAL A 80 -4.78 6.97 5.66
N ILE A 81 -3.76 6.22 5.24
CA ILE A 81 -3.12 5.23 6.10
C ILE A 81 -2.44 5.92 7.27
N CYS A 82 -1.72 7.01 7.04
CA CYS A 82 -1.07 7.77 8.10
C CYS A 82 -2.09 8.31 9.10
N MET A 83 -3.22 8.82 8.62
CA MET A 83 -4.27 9.32 9.50
C MET A 83 -4.79 8.22 10.42
N ARG A 84 -5.06 7.04 9.86
CA ARG A 84 -5.56 5.90 10.64
C ARG A 84 -4.54 5.36 11.63
N CYS A 85 -3.26 5.60 11.36
CA CYS A 85 -2.16 5.18 12.24
C CYS A 85 -1.75 6.26 13.23
N GLY A 86 -2.47 7.39 13.27
CA GLY A 86 -2.18 8.50 14.20
C GLY A 86 -1.01 9.38 13.79
N ARG A 87 -0.53 9.26 12.57
CA ARG A 87 0.59 10.05 12.04
C ARG A 87 0.06 11.28 11.32
N ILE A 88 -0.44 12.24 12.10
CA ILE A 88 -1.21 13.36 11.58
C ILE A 88 -0.37 14.27 10.69
N GLN A 89 0.85 14.62 11.09
CA GLN A 89 1.70 15.52 10.30
C GLN A 89 2.07 14.90 8.95
N GLU A 90 2.45 13.64 8.94
CA GLU A 90 2.78 12.95 7.71
C GLU A 90 1.54 12.84 6.80
N ALA A 91 0.37 12.61 7.39
CA ALA A 91 -0.89 12.56 6.65
C ALA A 91 -1.18 13.89 5.96
N GLU A 92 -0.98 15.00 6.66
CA GLU A 92 -1.20 16.34 6.11
C GLU A 92 -0.21 16.65 4.99
N ASP A 93 1.06 16.30 5.18
CA ASP A 93 2.10 16.50 4.18
C ASP A 93 1.79 15.70 2.90
N ALA A 94 1.37 14.46 3.05
CA ALA A 94 1.02 13.62 1.91
C ALA A 94 -0.19 14.17 1.15
N MET A 95 -1.21 14.65 1.88
CA MET A 95 -2.39 15.24 1.25
C MET A 95 -2.04 16.53 0.50
N ALA A 96 -1.19 17.37 1.08
CA ALA A 96 -0.73 18.59 0.41
C ALA A 96 0.01 18.24 -0.88
N HIS A 97 0.85 17.21 -0.85
CA HIS A 97 1.57 16.75 -2.03
C HIS A 97 0.60 16.25 -3.12
N ALA A 98 -0.42 15.48 -2.72
CA ALA A 98 -1.43 14.99 -3.64
C ALA A 98 -2.15 16.15 -4.35
N ARG A 99 -2.52 17.18 -3.58
CA ARG A 99 -3.18 18.36 -4.16
C ARG A 99 -2.28 19.08 -5.13
N ASN A 100 -1.00 19.22 -4.82
CA ASN A 100 -0.03 19.86 -5.71
C ASN A 100 0.08 19.10 -7.04
N LEU A 101 0.10 17.77 -6.99
CA LEU A 101 0.14 16.96 -8.19
C LEU A 101 -1.11 17.13 -9.04
N GLN A 102 -2.28 17.21 -8.40
CA GLN A 102 -3.55 17.41 -9.10
C GLN A 102 -3.61 18.79 -9.76
N MET A 103 -3.02 19.82 -9.15
CA MET A 103 -3.04 21.17 -9.67
C MET A 103 -2.08 21.39 -10.84
N ARG A 104 -1.18 20.47 -11.12
CA ARG A 104 -0.26 20.55 -12.26
C ARG A 104 -0.94 20.28 -13.60
N HIS A 105 -2.16 19.78 -13.57
CA HIS A 105 -2.91 19.45 -14.79
C HIS A 105 -4.02 20.48 -15.05
#